data_16bf4b3a74c789b6f0517c4c3444bc41
#
_entry.id   16bf4b3a74c789b6f0517c4c3444bc41
#
_cell.length_a   1.000
_cell.length_b   1.000
_cell.length_c   1.000
_cell.angle_alpha   90.00
_cell.angle_beta   90.00
_cell.angle_gamma   90.00
#
_symmetry.space_group_name_H-M   'P 1'
#
loop_
_entity.id
_entity.type
_entity.pdbx_description
1 polymer ?
#
loop_
_entity_poly.entity_id
_entity_poly.type
_entity_poly.pdbx_seq_one_letter_code
_entity_poly.pdbx_strand_id
1 'polypeptide(L)'
;MPPLPALAISAIVIAVALAAGAATSWLLAPHPSGAFARCATAEQLAPRHYAAPPPMCIDPAASYQATIRTTKGSFTVDLLARSAPRTVNNFIVLAEHGYFDQLHFFDNRSWVIQTGDPLGNGHGGPGYDLPPEPGASGGWAPGSLGMARFPDGRISGSQFFILKQAWPGGNPTVDYNRFGSVTRGLDVVGQLTSSDTIVSVQVKRT
;
A
#
# COMPACT_ATOMS: atom_id res chain seq x y z
N MET A 1 13.31 -48.35 64.25
CA MET A 1 12.42 -47.78 63.25
C MET A 1 13.06 -46.50 62.71
N PRO A 2 13.52 -46.49 61.47
CA PRO A 2 14.07 -45.30 60.87
C PRO A 2 12.91 -44.44 60.27
N PRO A 3 13.03 -43.10 60.19
CA PRO A 3 12.02 -42.23 59.64
C PRO A 3 12.05 -42.28 58.10
N LEU A 4 10.87 -42.19 57.50
CA LEU A 4 10.62 -42.11 56.07
C LEU A 4 11.09 -40.78 55.51
N PRO A 5 11.62 -40.75 54.26
CA PRO A 5 12.01 -39.50 53.62
C PRO A 5 10.83 -38.72 53.08
N ALA A 6 10.87 -37.41 53.28
CA ALA A 6 9.94 -36.44 52.70
C ALA A 6 10.11 -36.41 51.17
N LEU A 7 9.07 -36.78 50.46
CA LEU A 7 8.96 -36.57 49.00
C LEU A 7 8.79 -35.09 48.69
N ALA A 8 9.78 -34.56 48.01
CA ALA A 8 9.73 -33.24 47.41
C ALA A 8 8.65 -33.17 46.32
N ILE A 9 7.70 -32.30 46.52
CA ILE A 9 6.82 -31.86 45.45
C ILE A 9 7.51 -30.65 44.80
N SER A 10 8.24 -30.91 43.77
CA SER A 10 8.77 -29.85 42.88
C SER A 10 8.24 -30.03 41.49
N ALA A 11 7.88 -28.91 40.91
CA ALA A 11 7.67 -28.69 39.50
C ALA A 11 6.33 -29.12 38.90
N ILE A 12 5.45 -28.17 38.76
CA ILE A 12 4.79 -27.87 37.44
C ILE A 12 4.30 -26.40 37.54
N VAL A 13 5.15 -25.48 37.22
CA VAL A 13 4.80 -24.10 36.80
C VAL A 13 5.76 -23.71 35.70
N ILE A 14 5.54 -24.23 34.51
CA ILE A 14 6.09 -23.66 33.27
C ILE A 14 5.18 -24.17 32.15
N ALA A 15 4.44 -23.29 31.57
CA ALA A 15 3.95 -23.30 30.19
C ALA A 15 2.56 -22.65 30.02
N VAL A 16 2.42 -21.38 30.37
CA VAL A 16 1.29 -20.57 29.91
C VAL A 16 1.73 -19.15 29.55
N ALA A 17 2.91 -18.96 29.05
CA ALA A 17 3.41 -17.61 28.68
C ALA A 17 3.78 -17.44 27.21
N LEU A 18 3.44 -18.37 26.32
CA LEU A 18 3.82 -18.27 24.91
C LEU A 18 2.66 -18.16 23.90
N ALA A 19 1.41 -18.09 24.36
CA ALA A 19 0.26 -17.95 23.47
C ALA A 19 -0.32 -16.52 23.39
N ALA A 20 0.15 -15.58 24.20
CA ALA A 20 -0.39 -14.22 24.26
C ALA A 20 0.24 -13.25 23.24
N GLY A 21 1.38 -13.61 22.64
CA GLY A 21 2.10 -12.71 21.70
C GLY A 21 1.53 -12.66 20.29
N ALA A 22 0.81 -13.67 19.85
CA ALA A 22 0.28 -13.73 18.49
C ALA A 22 -1.13 -13.12 18.34
N ALA A 23 -1.90 -13.07 19.43
CA ALA A 23 -3.28 -12.57 19.39
C ALA A 23 -3.38 -11.04 19.47
N THR A 24 -2.36 -10.35 19.99
CA THR A 24 -2.38 -8.89 20.15
C THR A 24 -2.00 -8.14 18.87
N SER A 25 -1.34 -8.81 17.92
CA SER A 25 -0.95 -8.18 16.65
C SER A 25 -2.14 -7.93 15.70
N TRP A 26 -3.23 -8.67 15.85
CA TRP A 26 -4.45 -8.51 15.05
C TRP A 26 -5.32 -7.34 15.48
N LEU A 27 -5.15 -6.87 16.72
CA LEU A 27 -5.92 -5.74 17.27
C LEU A 27 -5.35 -4.37 16.87
N LEU A 28 -4.18 -4.33 16.23
CA LEU A 28 -3.49 -3.10 15.81
C LEU A 28 -3.53 -2.87 14.30
N ALA A 29 -4.22 -3.72 13.53
CA ALA A 29 -4.42 -3.45 12.11
C ALA A 29 -5.24 -2.15 11.97
N PRO A 30 -4.80 -1.21 11.13
CA PRO A 30 -5.57 -0.01 10.89
C PRO A 30 -6.94 -0.40 10.34
N HIS A 31 -8.00 0.07 10.99
CA HIS A 31 -9.36 -0.09 10.50
C HIS A 31 -9.81 1.21 9.84
N PRO A 32 -10.48 1.14 8.69
CA PRO A 32 -11.07 2.32 8.06
C PRO A 32 -11.93 3.09 9.07
N SER A 33 -11.74 4.39 9.12
CA SER A 33 -12.47 5.27 10.04
C SER A 33 -12.99 6.52 9.32
N GLY A 34 -13.91 7.25 9.95
CA GLY A 34 -14.44 8.49 9.39
C GLY A 34 -15.06 8.30 8.00
N ALA A 35 -14.56 9.03 7.01
CA ALA A 35 -15.07 9.00 5.63
C ALA A 35 -14.95 7.63 4.95
N PHE A 36 -14.08 6.76 5.43
CA PHE A 36 -13.77 5.45 4.84
C PHE A 36 -14.29 4.26 5.66
N ALA A 37 -15.07 4.49 6.73
CA ALA A 37 -15.59 3.44 7.60
C ALA A 37 -16.38 2.32 6.88
N ARG A 38 -16.87 2.59 5.66
CA ARG A 38 -17.57 1.60 4.80
C ARG A 38 -16.66 0.92 3.79
N CYS A 39 -15.38 1.33 3.71
CA CYS A 39 -14.43 0.79 2.77
C CYS A 39 -13.89 -0.54 3.28
N ALA A 40 -14.31 -1.63 2.68
CA ALA A 40 -13.90 -2.98 3.00
C ALA A 40 -13.10 -3.59 1.86
N THR A 41 -12.12 -4.41 2.18
CA THR A 41 -11.48 -5.31 1.20
C THR A 41 -12.46 -6.42 0.81
N ALA A 42 -12.20 -7.08 -0.33
CA ALA A 42 -12.76 -8.38 -0.58
C ALA A 42 -12.22 -9.41 0.43
N GLU A 43 -12.73 -10.65 0.37
CA GLU A 43 -12.24 -11.75 1.21
C GLU A 43 -10.71 -11.86 1.14
N GLN A 44 -10.06 -11.86 2.29
CA GLN A 44 -8.62 -12.02 2.39
C GLN A 44 -8.26 -13.51 2.39
N LEU A 45 -7.59 -13.96 1.33
CA LEU A 45 -7.19 -15.37 1.14
C LEU A 45 -5.85 -15.68 1.80
N ALA A 46 -4.96 -14.68 1.92
CA ALA A 46 -3.65 -14.76 2.56
C ALA A 46 -3.20 -13.34 2.96
N PRO A 47 -2.15 -13.15 3.74
CA PRO A 47 -1.60 -11.82 4.02
C PRO A 47 -1.39 -11.03 2.72
N ARG A 48 -2.01 -9.86 2.64
CA ARG A 48 -2.00 -8.96 1.46
C ARG A 48 -2.49 -9.61 0.15
N HIS A 49 -3.32 -10.64 0.25
CA HIS A 49 -3.88 -11.33 -0.92
C HIS A 49 -5.39 -11.46 -0.77
N TYR A 50 -6.15 -10.96 -1.73
CA TYR A 50 -7.60 -10.85 -1.69
C TYR A 50 -8.23 -11.51 -2.93
N ALA A 51 -9.45 -11.99 -2.78
CA ALA A 51 -10.19 -12.71 -3.84
C ALA A 51 -10.55 -11.81 -5.04
N ALA A 52 -10.67 -10.50 -4.83
CA ALA A 52 -11.11 -9.55 -5.87
C ALA A 52 -10.72 -8.10 -5.50
N PRO A 53 -10.79 -7.15 -6.45
CA PRO A 53 -10.74 -5.72 -6.14
C PRO A 53 -11.82 -5.32 -5.13
N PRO A 54 -11.57 -4.34 -4.27
CA PRO A 54 -12.56 -3.88 -3.29
C PRO A 54 -13.78 -3.26 -3.99
N PRO A 55 -14.99 -3.42 -3.41
CA PRO A 55 -16.16 -2.73 -3.91
C PRO A 55 -15.99 -1.21 -3.82
N MET A 56 -16.68 -0.48 -4.70
CA MET A 56 -16.65 0.98 -4.69
C MET A 56 -17.23 1.53 -3.39
N CYS A 57 -16.44 2.31 -2.65
CA CYS A 57 -16.84 2.91 -1.39
C CYS A 57 -16.60 4.43 -1.33
N ILE A 58 -15.84 4.97 -2.27
CA ILE A 58 -15.60 6.42 -2.37
C ILE A 58 -16.62 7.09 -3.29
N ASP A 59 -16.76 8.40 -3.15
CA ASP A 59 -17.49 9.26 -4.07
C ASP A 59 -16.52 9.80 -5.14
N PRO A 60 -16.61 9.36 -6.41
CA PRO A 60 -15.69 9.82 -7.45
C PRO A 60 -15.74 11.34 -7.72
N ALA A 61 -16.81 12.01 -7.29
CA ALA A 61 -16.95 13.47 -7.44
C ALA A 61 -16.22 14.25 -6.34
N ALA A 62 -15.88 13.61 -5.23
CA ALA A 62 -15.16 14.23 -4.14
C ALA A 62 -13.65 14.32 -4.40
N SER A 63 -12.98 15.16 -3.62
CA SER A 63 -11.52 15.29 -3.63
C SER A 63 -10.92 14.48 -2.50
N TYR A 64 -9.77 13.86 -2.78
CA TYR A 64 -9.02 13.03 -1.81
C TYR A 64 -7.55 13.35 -1.86
N GLN A 65 -6.93 13.31 -0.68
CA GLN A 65 -5.50 13.54 -0.53
C GLN A 65 -4.88 12.44 0.31
N ALA A 66 -3.78 11.87 -0.17
CA ALA A 66 -2.98 10.88 0.57
C ALA A 66 -1.70 11.53 1.10
N THR A 67 -1.36 11.28 2.36
CA THR A 67 -0.04 11.55 2.91
C THR A 67 0.71 10.23 3.04
N ILE A 68 1.79 10.09 2.28
CA ILE A 68 2.65 8.90 2.29
C ILE A 68 3.88 9.23 3.14
N ARG A 69 4.02 8.56 4.28
CA ARG A 69 5.19 8.62 5.13
C ARG A 69 6.16 7.53 4.75
N THR A 70 7.41 7.89 4.58
CA THR A 70 8.50 6.96 4.27
C THR A 70 9.63 7.09 5.29
N THR A 71 10.59 6.19 5.25
CA THR A 71 11.81 6.27 6.06
C THR A 71 12.65 7.52 5.74
N LYS A 72 12.47 8.10 4.55
CA LYS A 72 13.17 9.32 4.11
C LYS A 72 12.46 10.61 4.50
N GLY A 73 11.14 10.58 4.66
CA GLY A 73 10.29 11.75 4.91
C GLY A 73 8.87 11.50 4.42
N SER A 74 8.09 12.57 4.32
CA SER A 74 6.69 12.48 3.90
C SER A 74 6.42 13.32 2.67
N PHE A 75 5.52 12.85 1.83
CA PHE A 75 5.00 13.61 0.71
C PHE A 75 3.48 13.48 0.61
N THR A 76 2.84 14.43 -0.04
CA THR A 76 1.39 14.50 -0.18
C THR A 76 1.00 14.37 -1.64
N VAL A 77 -0.07 13.61 -1.89
CA VAL A 77 -0.58 13.29 -3.22
C VAL A 77 -2.05 13.68 -3.31
N ASP A 78 -2.43 14.46 -4.30
CA ASP A 78 -3.83 14.63 -4.67
C ASP A 78 -4.24 13.46 -5.55
N LEU A 79 -5.34 12.78 -5.17
CA LEU A 79 -5.85 11.60 -5.86
C LEU A 79 -6.88 12.00 -6.92
N LEU A 80 -6.76 11.44 -8.13
CA LEU A 80 -7.55 11.79 -9.31
C LEU A 80 -8.82 10.94 -9.41
N ALA A 81 -9.68 10.98 -8.39
CA ALA A 81 -10.87 10.13 -8.27
C ALA A 81 -11.85 10.25 -9.44
N ARG A 82 -11.97 11.44 -10.05
CA ARG A 82 -12.83 11.65 -11.23
C ARG A 82 -12.32 10.94 -12.48
N SER A 83 -10.99 10.88 -12.63
CA SER A 83 -10.35 10.36 -13.84
C SER A 83 -10.03 8.86 -13.74
N ALA A 84 -9.78 8.36 -12.54
CA ALA A 84 -9.45 6.98 -12.28
C ALA A 84 -10.18 6.46 -11.02
N PRO A 85 -11.52 6.44 -11.01
CA PRO A 85 -12.32 6.19 -9.80
C PRO A 85 -12.07 4.82 -9.18
N ARG A 86 -11.93 3.77 -10.00
CA ARG A 86 -11.67 2.40 -9.49
C ARG A 86 -10.27 2.26 -8.94
N THR A 87 -9.29 2.86 -9.61
CA THR A 87 -7.89 2.86 -9.15
C THR A 87 -7.75 3.63 -7.84
N VAL A 88 -8.35 4.81 -7.73
CA VAL A 88 -8.32 5.61 -6.50
C VAL A 88 -9.06 4.92 -5.37
N ASN A 89 -10.25 4.34 -5.63
CA ASN A 89 -10.97 3.54 -4.64
C ASN A 89 -10.09 2.39 -4.11
N ASN A 90 -9.49 1.64 -5.02
CA ASN A 90 -8.62 0.53 -4.69
C ASN A 90 -7.41 0.99 -3.85
N PHE A 91 -6.73 2.05 -4.27
CA PHE A 91 -5.61 2.61 -3.52
C PHE A 91 -6.00 3.03 -2.10
N ILE A 92 -7.13 3.73 -1.96
CA ILE A 92 -7.66 4.17 -0.66
C ILE A 92 -7.97 2.97 0.24
N VAL A 93 -8.70 1.97 -0.27
CA VAL A 93 -9.05 0.79 0.52
C VAL A 93 -7.80 0.05 0.98
N LEU A 94 -6.85 -0.20 0.09
CA LEU A 94 -5.59 -0.85 0.45
C LEU A 94 -4.80 -0.03 1.49
N ALA A 95 -4.76 1.29 1.34
CA ALA A 95 -4.09 2.19 2.29
C ALA A 95 -4.72 2.15 3.68
N GLU A 96 -6.06 2.25 3.76
CA GLU A 96 -6.82 2.22 5.02
C GLU A 96 -6.69 0.87 5.76
N HIS A 97 -6.36 -0.20 5.03
CA HIS A 97 -6.07 -1.51 5.60
C HIS A 97 -4.58 -1.80 5.79
N GLY A 98 -3.71 -0.78 5.70
CA GLY A 98 -2.27 -0.91 5.95
C GLY A 98 -1.52 -1.76 4.93
N TYR A 99 -2.09 -1.99 3.74
CA TYR A 99 -1.48 -2.84 2.72
C TYR A 99 -0.07 -2.39 2.34
N PHE A 100 0.16 -1.08 2.26
CA PHE A 100 1.41 -0.50 1.80
C PHE A 100 2.49 -0.40 2.89
N ASP A 101 2.13 -0.61 4.15
CA ASP A 101 3.05 -0.44 5.28
C ASP A 101 4.24 -1.40 5.16
N GLN A 102 5.44 -0.87 5.38
CA GLN A 102 6.72 -1.59 5.29
C GLN A 102 7.08 -2.11 3.87
N LEU A 103 6.37 -1.71 2.81
CA LEU A 103 6.76 -2.07 1.46
C LEU A 103 7.94 -1.24 0.98
N HIS A 104 8.89 -1.90 0.33
CA HIS A 104 10.08 -1.28 -0.25
C HIS A 104 9.79 -0.59 -1.59
N PHE A 105 10.66 0.34 -1.94
CA PHE A 105 10.74 0.91 -3.27
C PHE A 105 11.68 0.06 -4.14
N PHE A 106 11.20 -1.02 -4.72
CA PHE A 106 12.02 -2.07 -5.33
C PHE A 106 12.62 -1.73 -6.71
N ASP A 107 12.01 -0.82 -7.50
CA ASP A 107 12.60 -0.31 -8.76
C ASP A 107 12.88 1.20 -8.59
N ASN A 108 14.16 1.56 -8.71
CA ASN A 108 14.63 2.92 -8.53
C ASN A 108 15.55 3.34 -9.67
N ARG A 109 15.03 4.14 -10.56
CA ARG A 109 15.77 4.73 -11.68
C ARG A 109 15.87 6.25 -11.49
N SER A 110 16.67 6.91 -12.30
CA SER A 110 16.85 8.38 -12.22
C SER A 110 15.55 9.16 -12.38
N TRP A 111 14.62 8.67 -13.18
CA TRP A 111 13.38 9.36 -13.55
C TRP A 111 12.11 8.81 -12.88
N VAL A 112 12.16 7.60 -12.30
CA VAL A 112 10.99 6.92 -11.69
C VAL A 112 11.40 6.10 -10.48
N ILE A 113 10.47 5.93 -9.54
CA ILE A 113 10.58 4.99 -8.43
C ILE A 113 9.27 4.22 -8.30
N GLN A 114 9.35 2.90 -8.01
CA GLN A 114 8.19 2.00 -7.95
C GLN A 114 8.14 1.26 -6.62
N THR A 115 6.92 1.04 -6.12
CA THR A 115 6.62 0.36 -4.85
C THR A 115 5.29 -0.40 -4.96
N GLY A 116 4.76 -0.91 -3.84
CA GLY A 116 3.44 -1.56 -3.79
C GLY A 116 3.49 -3.08 -4.06
N ASP A 117 4.68 -3.65 -4.15
CA ASP A 117 4.90 -5.10 -4.30
C ASP A 117 5.24 -5.74 -2.95
N PRO A 118 4.38 -6.63 -2.42
CA PRO A 118 4.68 -7.36 -1.17
C PRO A 118 5.89 -8.28 -1.26
N LEU A 119 6.28 -8.72 -2.46
CA LEU A 119 7.45 -9.58 -2.69
C LEU A 119 8.72 -8.78 -2.97
N GLY A 120 8.60 -7.48 -3.30
CA GLY A 120 9.74 -6.61 -3.59
C GLY A 120 10.55 -6.97 -4.82
N ASN A 121 9.99 -7.73 -5.76
CA ASN A 121 10.68 -8.23 -6.96
C ASN A 121 9.95 -7.94 -8.29
N GLY A 122 8.87 -7.18 -8.25
CA GLY A 122 8.06 -6.81 -9.41
C GLY A 122 6.96 -7.80 -9.77
N HIS A 123 6.82 -8.91 -9.05
CA HIS A 123 5.86 -9.97 -9.36
C HIS A 123 4.73 -10.11 -8.34
N GLY A 124 4.83 -9.46 -7.19
CA GLY A 124 3.82 -9.48 -6.15
C GLY A 124 2.64 -8.56 -6.42
N GLY A 125 1.54 -8.79 -5.69
CA GLY A 125 0.34 -7.98 -5.79
C GLY A 125 -0.76 -8.46 -4.84
N PRO A 126 -1.94 -7.83 -4.89
CA PRO A 126 -3.02 -8.11 -3.98
C PRO A 126 -3.88 -9.34 -4.38
N GLY A 127 -3.50 -10.07 -5.44
CA GLY A 127 -4.22 -11.23 -5.96
C GLY A 127 -5.17 -10.93 -7.12
N TYR A 128 -5.24 -9.68 -7.56
CA TYR A 128 -6.09 -9.24 -8.67
C TYR A 128 -5.44 -8.09 -9.44
N ASP A 129 -5.96 -7.85 -10.64
CA ASP A 129 -5.58 -6.76 -11.52
C ASP A 129 -6.69 -5.70 -11.60
N LEU A 130 -6.32 -4.48 -11.99
CA LEU A 130 -7.27 -3.39 -12.20
C LEU A 130 -7.66 -3.28 -13.68
N PRO A 131 -8.89 -2.83 -13.98
CA PRO A 131 -9.25 -2.49 -15.33
C PRO A 131 -8.52 -1.23 -15.80
N PRO A 132 -8.31 -1.06 -17.11
CA PRO A 132 -7.77 0.18 -17.66
C PRO A 132 -8.66 1.39 -17.34
N GLU A 133 -8.01 2.45 -16.85
CA GLU A 133 -8.62 3.78 -16.63
C GLU A 133 -7.65 4.85 -17.13
N PRO A 134 -7.54 5.04 -18.47
CA PRO A 134 -6.54 5.94 -19.06
C PRO A 134 -6.84 7.43 -18.84
N GLY A 135 -7.91 7.75 -18.14
CA GLY A 135 -8.66 8.99 -18.17
C GLY A 135 -8.07 10.24 -17.53
N ALA A 136 -6.88 10.28 -17.00
CA ALA A 136 -6.30 11.55 -16.57
C ALA A 136 -5.70 12.29 -17.78
N SER A 137 -6.48 13.15 -18.41
CA SER A 137 -5.98 14.09 -19.41
C SER A 137 -4.91 15.00 -18.79
N GLY A 138 -3.76 15.09 -19.40
CA GLY A 138 -2.61 15.88 -18.97
C GLY A 138 -1.34 15.07 -19.00
N GLY A 139 -0.22 15.71 -19.33
CA GLY A 139 1.07 15.07 -19.50
C GLY A 139 1.57 14.39 -18.22
N TRP A 140 2.45 13.45 -18.40
CA TRP A 140 3.19 12.80 -17.34
C TRP A 140 4.34 13.71 -16.87
N ALA A 141 4.10 14.47 -15.81
CA ALA A 141 5.05 15.39 -15.20
C ALA A 141 5.71 14.78 -13.96
N PRO A 142 6.84 15.33 -13.48
CA PRO A 142 7.39 14.98 -12.18
C PRO A 142 6.31 15.03 -11.10
N GLY A 143 6.28 14.00 -10.24
CA GLY A 143 5.24 13.84 -9.23
C GLY A 143 3.99 13.10 -9.71
N SER A 144 3.84 12.75 -11.00
CA SER A 144 2.72 11.90 -11.43
C SER A 144 2.82 10.50 -10.85
N LEU A 145 1.69 9.97 -10.36
CA LEU A 145 1.54 8.57 -9.91
C LEU A 145 0.76 7.77 -10.94
N GLY A 146 1.26 6.59 -11.28
CA GLY A 146 0.59 5.63 -12.16
C GLY A 146 0.69 4.21 -11.63
N MET A 147 -0.35 3.40 -11.87
CA MET A 147 -0.28 1.97 -11.58
C MET A 147 0.71 1.29 -12.53
N ALA A 148 1.50 0.37 -11.99
CA ALA A 148 2.41 -0.42 -12.81
C ALA A 148 1.63 -1.31 -13.79
N ARG A 149 2.20 -1.53 -14.95
CA ARG A 149 1.66 -2.39 -15.99
C ARG A 149 2.64 -3.52 -16.27
N PHE A 150 2.15 -4.74 -16.28
CA PHE A 150 2.94 -5.92 -16.60
C PHE A 150 3.17 -6.04 -18.12
N PRO A 151 4.20 -6.79 -18.56
CA PRO A 151 4.50 -6.97 -19.99
C PRO A 151 3.32 -7.54 -20.81
N ASP A 152 2.46 -8.33 -20.20
CA ASP A 152 1.25 -8.89 -20.83
C ASP A 152 0.07 -7.91 -20.90
N GLY A 153 0.26 -6.68 -20.42
CA GLY A 153 -0.73 -5.60 -20.48
C GLY A 153 -1.64 -5.46 -19.27
N ARG A 154 -1.59 -6.41 -18.31
CA ARG A 154 -2.36 -6.31 -17.07
C ARG A 154 -1.89 -5.13 -16.22
N ILE A 155 -2.81 -4.50 -15.52
CA ILE A 155 -2.53 -3.36 -14.63
C ILE A 155 -2.54 -3.87 -13.20
N SER A 156 -1.44 -3.68 -12.49
CA SER A 156 -1.30 -4.17 -11.13
C SER A 156 -2.38 -3.61 -10.20
N GLY A 157 -2.87 -4.46 -9.29
CA GLY A 157 -3.79 -4.06 -8.22
C GLY A 157 -3.13 -3.25 -7.10
N SER A 158 -1.79 -3.27 -6.97
CA SER A 158 -1.11 -2.56 -5.88
C SER A 158 0.19 -1.89 -6.26
N GLN A 159 0.94 -2.40 -7.24
CA GLN A 159 2.19 -1.78 -7.62
C GLN A 159 1.94 -0.45 -8.32
N PHE A 160 2.61 0.59 -7.88
CA PHE A 160 2.54 1.92 -8.48
C PHE A 160 3.91 2.58 -8.54
N PHE A 161 4.06 3.48 -9.49
CA PHE A 161 5.27 4.27 -9.65
C PHE A 161 5.00 5.77 -9.44
N ILE A 162 6.07 6.50 -9.15
CA ILE A 162 6.08 7.95 -9.02
C ILE A 162 7.18 8.49 -9.91
N LEU A 163 6.86 9.46 -10.75
CA LEU A 163 7.85 10.12 -11.58
C LEU A 163 8.69 11.09 -10.74
N LYS A 164 10.01 10.89 -10.73
CA LYS A 164 10.99 11.84 -10.17
C LYS A 164 11.29 12.97 -11.15
N GLN A 165 11.26 12.65 -12.44
CA GLN A 165 11.50 13.55 -13.56
C GLN A 165 10.45 13.33 -14.64
N ALA A 166 10.47 14.14 -15.69
CA ALA A 166 9.61 13.94 -16.85
C ALA A 166 9.81 12.54 -17.46
N TRP A 167 8.76 11.98 -18.03
CA TRP A 167 8.83 10.70 -18.73
C TRP A 167 9.87 10.75 -19.86
N PRO A 168 10.80 9.80 -19.94
CA PRO A 168 11.78 9.74 -21.04
C PRO A 168 11.07 9.68 -22.40
N GLY A 169 11.40 10.61 -23.31
CA GLY A 169 10.72 10.72 -24.60
C GLY A 169 9.38 11.44 -24.58
N GLY A 170 9.01 12.07 -23.45
CA GLY A 170 7.82 12.92 -23.29
C GLY A 170 6.64 12.24 -22.63
N ASN A 171 5.99 11.28 -23.26
CA ASN A 171 4.85 10.53 -22.71
C ASN A 171 5.01 9.04 -22.95
N PRO A 172 4.37 8.19 -22.13
CA PRO A 172 4.36 6.75 -22.38
C PRO A 172 3.66 6.43 -23.70
N THR A 173 4.12 5.38 -24.37
CA THR A 173 3.53 4.85 -25.61
C THR A 173 2.33 3.92 -25.36
N VAL A 174 2.09 3.57 -24.09
CA VAL A 174 0.97 2.73 -23.64
C VAL A 174 0.22 3.43 -22.51
N ASP A 175 -1.06 3.11 -22.36
CA ASP A 175 -1.89 3.69 -21.32
C ASP A 175 -1.56 3.09 -19.96
N TYR A 176 -1.44 3.97 -18.98
CA TYR A 176 -1.36 3.65 -17.55
C TYR A 176 -2.52 4.30 -16.81
N ASN A 177 -3.00 3.66 -15.75
CA ASN A 177 -3.93 4.29 -14.83
C ASN A 177 -3.19 5.37 -14.03
N ARG A 178 -3.19 6.60 -14.53
CA ARG A 178 -2.70 7.75 -13.76
C ARG A 178 -3.74 8.14 -12.73
N PHE A 179 -3.38 8.02 -11.45
CA PHE A 179 -4.35 8.17 -10.36
C PHE A 179 -3.99 9.23 -9.32
N GLY A 180 -2.83 9.88 -9.45
CA GLY A 180 -2.42 10.89 -8.48
C GLY A 180 -1.33 11.83 -9.00
N SER A 181 -1.13 12.90 -8.22
CA SER A 181 -0.02 13.85 -8.42
C SER A 181 0.51 14.31 -7.06
N VAL A 182 1.84 14.30 -6.88
CA VAL A 182 2.50 14.84 -5.70
C VAL A 182 2.32 16.37 -5.67
N THR A 183 1.77 16.88 -4.59
CA THR A 183 1.54 18.32 -4.38
C THR A 183 2.49 18.94 -3.36
N ARG A 184 3.10 18.10 -2.49
CA ARG A 184 4.13 18.52 -1.51
C ARG A 184 5.14 17.39 -1.34
N GLY A 185 6.40 17.75 -1.11
CA GLY A 185 7.47 16.77 -0.81
C GLY A 185 8.00 16.03 -2.05
N LEU A 186 7.96 16.64 -3.23
CA LEU A 186 8.58 16.07 -4.44
C LEU A 186 10.09 15.91 -4.29
N ASP A 187 10.73 16.74 -3.50
CA ASP A 187 12.13 16.62 -3.11
C ASP A 187 12.41 15.36 -2.29
N VAL A 188 11.47 14.96 -1.41
CA VAL A 188 11.54 13.68 -0.68
C VAL A 188 11.46 12.52 -1.67
N VAL A 189 10.52 12.57 -2.63
CA VAL A 189 10.41 11.53 -3.67
C VAL A 189 11.70 11.41 -4.48
N GLY A 190 12.34 12.54 -4.80
CA GLY A 190 13.62 12.57 -5.51
C GLY A 190 14.77 11.87 -4.77
N GLN A 191 14.71 11.86 -3.43
CA GLN A 191 15.73 11.26 -2.55
C GLN A 191 15.46 9.80 -2.18
N LEU A 192 14.29 9.25 -2.50
CA LEU A 192 13.96 7.85 -2.21
C LEU A 192 14.89 6.89 -2.95
N THR A 193 15.23 5.82 -2.27
CA THR A 193 16.09 4.72 -2.75
C THR A 193 15.41 3.37 -2.50
N SER A 194 15.98 2.30 -3.01
CA SER A 194 15.47 0.93 -2.80
C SER A 194 15.61 0.44 -1.34
N SER A 195 16.42 1.09 -0.52
CA SER A 195 16.51 0.82 0.92
C SER A 195 15.39 1.48 1.74
N ASP A 196 14.67 2.42 1.16
CA ASP A 196 13.58 3.11 1.84
C ASP A 196 12.28 2.28 1.78
N THR A 197 11.42 2.50 2.79
CA THR A 197 10.10 1.85 2.89
C THR A 197 8.99 2.86 3.11
N ILE A 198 7.78 2.47 2.77
CA ILE A 198 6.57 3.17 3.21
C ILE A 198 6.35 2.84 4.69
N VAL A 199 6.27 3.85 5.54
CA VAL A 199 5.94 3.70 6.96
C VAL A 199 4.43 3.63 7.17
N SER A 200 3.69 4.50 6.48
CA SER A 200 2.22 4.49 6.48
C SER A 200 1.66 5.34 5.33
N VAL A 201 0.43 5.05 4.96
CA VAL A 201 -0.35 5.87 4.03
C VAL A 201 -1.63 6.30 4.74
N GLN A 202 -1.86 7.60 4.85
CA GLN A 202 -3.06 8.17 5.46
C GLN A 202 -3.85 8.93 4.38
N VAL A 203 -5.15 8.66 4.27
CA VAL A 203 -6.01 9.33 3.29
C VAL A 203 -7.06 10.18 3.99
N LYS A 204 -7.37 11.32 3.39
CA LYS A 204 -8.47 12.18 3.83
C LYS A 204 -9.31 12.64 2.64
N ARG A 205 -10.60 12.80 2.85
CA ARG A 205 -11.49 13.55 1.97
C ARG A 205 -11.29 15.05 2.24
N THR A 206 -11.12 15.86 1.20
CA THR A 206 -10.87 17.31 1.29
C THR A 206 -12.03 18.12 0.71
#